data_2c86ae71d23b48038bdbbae8c7c84324
#
_entry.id   2c86ae71d23b48038bdbbae8c7c84324
#
_cell.length_a   1.000
_cell.length_b   1.000
_cell.length_c   1.000
_cell.angle_alpha   90.00
_cell.angle_beta   90.00
_cell.angle_gamma   90.00
#
_symmetry.space_group_name_H-M   'P 1'
#
loop_
_entity.id
_entity.type
_entity.pdbx_description
1 polymer ?
#
loop_
_entity_poly.entity_id
_entity_poly.type
_entity_poly.pdbx_seq_one_letter_code
_entity_poly.pdbx_strand_id
1 'polypeptide(L)'
;VADQLVVGDADIRKEYDAHPERFRQAEERRASHILIQADKGAGDAVIKSAREKAEAVLKQIKANPADFAKLAKENSQDPGSTEKGGDLGFFPRGAMVKALEDTAFGLSREGEVSEVIQSDFGFHIIKLTGVKAEVLRPFGEVRNEIAAELKRSEAARKFAELVDGFTNTVYEQ
;
A
#
# COMPACT_ATOMS: atom_id res chain seq x y z
N VAL A 1 22.39 21.06 24.28
CA VAL A 1 22.22 22.05 23.20
C VAL A 1 20.87 21.87 22.51
N ALA A 2 20.47 20.66 22.18
CA ALA A 2 19.16 20.38 21.57
C ALA A 2 18.00 20.80 22.45
N ASP A 3 18.17 20.68 23.79
CA ASP A 3 17.15 21.06 24.77
C ASP A 3 16.89 22.58 24.83
N GLN A 4 17.83 23.35 24.32
CA GLN A 4 17.72 24.81 24.29
C GLN A 4 17.06 25.33 23.02
N LEU A 5 16.81 24.45 22.04
CA LEU A 5 16.16 24.83 20.81
C LEU A 5 14.66 24.96 21.02
N VAL A 6 14.15 26.14 20.70
CA VAL A 6 12.71 26.41 20.81
C VAL A 6 12.14 26.44 19.38
N VAL A 7 11.17 25.55 19.14
CA VAL A 7 10.41 25.53 17.91
C VAL A 7 9.02 26.05 18.23
N GLY A 8 8.65 27.19 17.65
CA GLY A 8 7.36 27.82 17.90
C GLY A 8 6.21 27.10 17.22
N ASP A 9 5.00 27.27 17.77
CA ASP A 9 3.79 26.68 17.19
C ASP A 9 3.54 27.17 15.76
N ALA A 10 3.91 28.40 15.44
CA ALA A 10 3.77 28.94 14.09
C ALA A 10 4.64 28.19 13.09
N ASP A 11 5.85 27.82 13.49
CA ASP A 11 6.77 27.05 12.62
C ASP A 11 6.26 25.64 12.41
N ILE A 12 5.72 25.01 13.45
CA ILE A 12 5.14 23.67 13.39
C ILE A 12 3.95 23.65 12.45
N ARG A 13 3.06 24.64 12.57
CA ARG A 13 1.88 24.77 11.72
C ARG A 13 2.26 25.02 10.27
N LYS A 14 3.26 25.86 10.05
CA LYS A 14 3.76 26.17 8.71
C LYS A 14 4.28 24.91 8.02
N GLU A 15 5.03 24.06 8.74
CA GLU A 15 5.54 22.81 8.21
C GLU A 15 4.40 21.86 7.82
N TYR A 16 3.39 21.77 8.68
CA TYR A 16 2.20 20.95 8.41
C TYR A 16 1.46 21.43 7.16
N ASP A 17 1.20 22.73 7.07
CA ASP A 17 0.44 23.32 5.97
C ASP A 17 1.20 23.26 4.64
N ALA A 18 2.54 23.34 4.70
CA ALA A 18 3.38 23.30 3.50
C ALA A 18 3.55 21.91 2.91
N HIS A 19 3.38 20.87 3.72
CA HIS A 19 3.66 19.49 3.29
C HIS A 19 2.50 18.52 3.60
N PRO A 20 1.31 18.76 3.02
CA PRO A 20 0.16 17.88 3.29
C PRO A 20 0.42 16.43 2.86
N GLU A 21 1.23 16.22 1.84
CA GLU A 21 1.59 14.89 1.35
C GLU A 21 2.31 14.02 2.41
N ARG A 22 3.00 14.65 3.36
CA ARG A 22 3.70 13.95 4.44
C ARG A 22 2.76 13.43 5.53
N PHE A 23 1.61 14.07 5.67
CA PHE A 23 0.65 13.79 6.75
C PHE A 23 -0.62 13.12 6.24
N ARG A 24 -0.63 12.79 4.97
CA ARG A 24 -1.74 12.09 4.33
C ARG A 24 -1.50 10.59 4.43
N GLN A 25 -2.50 9.87 4.97
CA GLN A 25 -2.53 8.42 4.86
C GLN A 25 -3.20 8.08 3.54
N ALA A 26 -2.47 7.43 2.65
CA ALA A 26 -3.01 7.04 1.34
C ALA A 26 -4.16 6.07 1.49
N GLU A 27 -5.08 6.09 0.52
CA GLU A 27 -6.15 5.11 0.42
C GLU A 27 -5.58 3.70 0.37
N GLU A 28 -6.19 2.78 1.12
CA GLU A 28 -5.85 1.37 1.08
C GLU A 28 -7.10 0.55 0.79
N ARG A 29 -6.91 -0.56 0.11
CA ARG A 29 -7.95 -1.54 -0.15
C ARG A 29 -7.56 -2.85 0.49
N ARG A 30 -8.54 -3.58 1.02
CA ARG A 30 -8.37 -4.95 1.43
C ARG A 30 -9.08 -5.82 0.42
N ALA A 31 -8.41 -6.86 -0.04
CA ALA A 31 -8.95 -7.75 -1.04
C ALA A 31 -8.56 -9.19 -0.76
N SER A 32 -9.37 -10.10 -1.27
CA SER A 32 -9.03 -11.51 -1.35
C SER A 32 -8.94 -11.88 -2.81
N HIS A 33 -8.06 -12.81 -3.18
CA HIS A 33 -7.98 -13.28 -4.55
C HIS A 33 -7.86 -14.79 -4.65
N ILE A 34 -8.21 -15.28 -5.83
CA ILE A 34 -7.98 -16.65 -6.25
C ILE A 34 -7.09 -16.58 -7.46
N LEU A 35 -5.93 -17.23 -7.39
CA LEU A 35 -4.98 -17.30 -8.50
C LEU A 35 -5.00 -18.68 -9.14
N ILE A 36 -5.23 -18.73 -10.44
CA ILE A 36 -5.02 -19.92 -11.25
C ILE A 36 -3.78 -19.66 -12.09
N GLN A 37 -2.68 -20.35 -11.77
CA GLN A 37 -1.39 -20.10 -12.40
C GLN A 37 -1.39 -20.40 -13.89
N ALA A 38 -0.79 -19.50 -14.64
CA ALA A 38 -0.43 -19.67 -16.03
C ALA A 38 0.65 -18.64 -16.31
N ASP A 39 1.92 -19.06 -16.23
CA ASP A 39 3.03 -18.14 -16.36
C ASP A 39 3.04 -17.49 -17.74
N LYS A 40 3.50 -16.25 -17.76
CA LYS A 40 3.73 -15.53 -19.01
C LYS A 40 4.75 -16.32 -19.84
N GLY A 41 4.39 -16.71 -21.03
CA GLY A 41 5.23 -17.56 -21.87
C GLY A 41 4.85 -19.04 -21.82
N ALA A 42 3.87 -19.43 -21.00
CA ALA A 42 3.29 -20.75 -21.07
C ALA A 42 2.61 -20.93 -22.43
N GLY A 43 2.50 -22.17 -22.90
CA GLY A 43 1.83 -22.45 -24.17
C GLY A 43 0.37 -22.07 -24.16
N ASP A 44 -0.19 -21.81 -25.33
CA ASP A 44 -1.58 -21.37 -25.49
C ASP A 44 -2.58 -22.34 -24.87
N ALA A 45 -2.33 -23.64 -24.94
CA ALA A 45 -3.19 -24.67 -24.36
C ALA A 45 -3.22 -24.56 -22.83
N VAL A 46 -2.09 -24.29 -22.20
CA VAL A 46 -1.99 -24.11 -20.75
C VAL A 46 -2.75 -22.86 -20.31
N ILE A 47 -2.56 -21.76 -21.04
CA ILE A 47 -3.22 -20.49 -20.75
C ILE A 47 -4.73 -20.64 -20.89
N LYS A 48 -5.19 -21.27 -21.96
CA LYS A 48 -6.61 -21.51 -22.20
C LYS A 48 -7.23 -22.36 -21.10
N SER A 49 -6.55 -23.45 -20.70
CA SER A 49 -7.03 -24.33 -19.64
C SER A 49 -7.13 -23.59 -18.31
N ALA A 50 -6.15 -22.75 -17.97
CA ALA A 50 -6.17 -21.95 -16.76
C ALA A 50 -7.31 -20.93 -16.76
N ARG A 51 -7.56 -20.28 -17.89
CA ARG A 51 -8.67 -19.34 -18.04
C ARG A 51 -10.00 -20.04 -17.83
N GLU A 52 -10.17 -21.20 -18.46
CA GLU A 52 -11.41 -21.98 -18.32
C GLU A 52 -11.65 -22.38 -16.86
N LYS A 53 -10.58 -22.78 -16.15
CA LYS A 53 -10.70 -23.12 -14.73
C LYS A 53 -11.08 -21.90 -13.89
N ALA A 54 -10.47 -20.75 -14.16
CA ALA A 54 -10.80 -19.50 -13.46
C ALA A 54 -12.28 -19.11 -13.71
N GLU A 55 -12.75 -19.21 -14.95
CA GLU A 55 -14.13 -18.91 -15.31
C GLU A 55 -15.10 -19.86 -14.59
N ALA A 56 -14.76 -21.14 -14.47
CA ALA A 56 -15.58 -22.12 -13.77
C ALA A 56 -15.68 -21.78 -12.27
N VAL A 57 -14.56 -21.38 -11.66
CA VAL A 57 -14.54 -20.94 -10.26
C VAL A 57 -15.37 -19.68 -10.08
N LEU A 58 -15.25 -18.71 -10.99
CA LEU A 58 -16.05 -17.49 -10.94
C LEU A 58 -17.56 -17.81 -11.00
N LYS A 59 -17.95 -18.75 -11.85
CA LYS A 59 -19.34 -19.18 -11.94
C LYS A 59 -19.84 -19.73 -10.61
N GLN A 60 -19.02 -20.52 -9.92
CA GLN A 60 -19.36 -21.05 -8.59
C GLN A 60 -19.52 -19.93 -7.57
N ILE A 61 -18.63 -18.92 -7.61
CA ILE A 61 -18.71 -17.76 -6.73
C ILE A 61 -20.01 -16.98 -6.97
N LYS A 62 -20.36 -16.76 -8.23
CA LYS A 62 -21.60 -16.05 -8.58
C LYS A 62 -22.85 -16.79 -8.11
N ALA A 63 -22.82 -18.12 -8.14
CA ALA A 63 -23.91 -18.94 -7.65
C ALA A 63 -24.03 -18.90 -6.12
N ASN A 64 -22.91 -18.79 -5.41
CA ASN A 64 -22.89 -18.70 -3.95
C ASN A 64 -21.71 -17.84 -3.48
N PRO A 65 -21.89 -16.51 -3.41
CA PRO A 65 -20.81 -15.58 -3.04
C PRO A 65 -20.19 -15.85 -1.66
N ALA A 66 -20.91 -16.48 -0.74
CA ALA A 66 -20.41 -16.81 0.58
C ALA A 66 -19.29 -17.86 0.55
N ASP A 67 -19.15 -18.59 -0.55
CA ASP A 67 -18.15 -19.64 -0.71
C ASP A 67 -16.79 -19.15 -1.20
N PHE A 68 -16.60 -17.83 -1.35
CA PHE A 68 -15.34 -17.31 -1.90
C PHE A 68 -14.10 -17.85 -1.15
N ALA A 69 -14.08 -17.73 0.17
CA ALA A 69 -12.94 -18.17 0.98
C ALA A 69 -12.69 -19.68 0.84
N LYS A 70 -13.77 -20.47 0.82
CA LYS A 70 -13.69 -21.92 0.62
C LYS A 70 -13.10 -22.25 -0.74
N LEU A 71 -13.60 -21.60 -1.78
CA LEU A 71 -13.13 -21.80 -3.15
C LEU A 71 -11.69 -21.37 -3.33
N ALA A 72 -11.27 -20.32 -2.61
CA ALA A 72 -9.86 -19.89 -2.60
C ALA A 72 -8.97 -20.97 -1.99
N LYS A 73 -9.36 -21.55 -0.85
CA LYS A 73 -8.61 -22.63 -0.22
C LYS A 73 -8.50 -23.87 -1.10
N GLU A 74 -9.55 -24.17 -1.83
CA GLU A 74 -9.60 -25.35 -2.70
C GLU A 74 -8.86 -25.17 -4.03
N ASN A 75 -8.87 -23.96 -4.59
CA ASN A 75 -8.44 -23.72 -5.98
C ASN A 75 -7.27 -22.76 -6.14
N SER A 76 -7.06 -21.82 -5.22
CA SER A 76 -6.03 -20.81 -5.40
C SER A 76 -4.63 -21.39 -5.34
N GLN A 77 -3.79 -20.98 -6.26
CA GLN A 77 -2.39 -21.40 -6.35
C GLN A 77 -1.43 -20.32 -5.86
N ASP A 78 -1.93 -19.37 -5.07
CA ASP A 78 -1.08 -18.38 -4.40
C ASP A 78 -0.75 -18.86 -2.98
N PRO A 79 0.47 -19.38 -2.73
CA PRO A 79 0.81 -19.96 -1.44
C PRO A 79 0.74 -18.95 -0.29
N GLY A 80 0.88 -17.66 -0.59
CA GLY A 80 0.86 -16.62 0.44
C GLY A 80 -0.52 -16.32 0.99
N SER A 81 -1.60 -16.63 0.27
CA SER A 81 -2.95 -16.27 0.68
C SER A 81 -3.95 -17.43 0.70
N THR A 82 -3.65 -18.55 0.05
CA THR A 82 -4.57 -19.70 -0.06
C THR A 82 -5.10 -20.14 1.30
N GLU A 83 -4.25 -20.32 2.28
CA GLU A 83 -4.64 -20.77 3.63
C GLU A 83 -5.52 -19.75 4.35
N LYS A 84 -5.46 -18.51 3.94
CA LYS A 84 -6.23 -17.41 4.52
C LYS A 84 -7.53 -17.13 3.74
N GLY A 85 -7.95 -18.08 2.91
CA GLY A 85 -9.13 -17.89 2.07
C GLY A 85 -8.92 -16.85 0.97
N GLY A 86 -7.67 -16.62 0.59
CA GLY A 86 -7.29 -15.65 -0.43
C GLY A 86 -7.00 -14.25 0.10
N ASP A 87 -7.13 -14.00 1.39
CA ASP A 87 -6.96 -12.66 1.97
C ASP A 87 -5.54 -12.13 1.79
N LEU A 88 -5.44 -10.94 1.21
CA LEU A 88 -4.18 -10.23 0.99
C LEU A 88 -3.91 -9.15 2.04
N GLY A 89 -4.89 -8.88 2.91
CA GLY A 89 -4.84 -7.76 3.84
C GLY A 89 -5.02 -6.42 3.13
N PHE A 90 -4.86 -5.33 3.86
CA PHE A 90 -4.90 -3.98 3.30
C PHE A 90 -3.61 -3.65 2.57
N PHE A 91 -3.72 -2.99 1.44
CA PHE A 91 -2.57 -2.53 0.67
C PHE A 91 -2.85 -1.21 -0.04
N PRO A 92 -1.84 -0.33 -0.14
CA PRO A 92 -1.95 0.90 -0.92
C PRO A 92 -1.63 0.63 -2.39
N ARG A 93 -1.79 1.65 -3.22
CA ARG A 93 -1.30 1.59 -4.60
C ARG A 93 0.22 1.43 -4.58
N GLY A 94 0.75 0.71 -5.54
CA GLY A 94 2.18 0.46 -5.68
C GLY A 94 2.71 -0.78 -4.95
N ALA A 95 1.87 -1.47 -4.18
CA ALA A 95 2.29 -2.65 -3.42
C ALA A 95 2.07 -3.98 -4.14
N MET A 96 1.06 -4.05 -5.03
CA MET A 96 0.68 -5.28 -5.73
C MET A 96 0.96 -5.16 -7.23
N VAL A 97 0.91 -6.29 -7.94
CA VAL A 97 0.99 -6.26 -9.39
C VAL A 97 -0.14 -5.39 -9.95
N LYS A 98 0.15 -4.69 -11.04
CA LYS A 98 -0.73 -3.65 -11.57
C LYS A 98 -2.14 -4.15 -11.88
N ALA A 99 -2.27 -5.32 -12.48
CA ALA A 99 -3.58 -5.87 -12.83
C ALA A 99 -4.46 -6.09 -11.59
N LEU A 100 -3.87 -6.57 -10.50
CA LEU A 100 -4.56 -6.80 -9.23
C LEU A 100 -4.91 -5.45 -8.57
N GLU A 101 -3.96 -4.53 -8.55
CA GLU A 101 -4.17 -3.19 -8.01
C GLU A 101 -5.30 -2.46 -8.71
N ASP A 102 -5.25 -2.38 -10.05
CA ASP A 102 -6.26 -1.68 -10.84
C ASP A 102 -7.65 -2.25 -10.58
N THR A 103 -7.74 -3.57 -10.47
CA THR A 103 -9.02 -4.23 -10.21
C THR A 103 -9.52 -3.95 -8.81
N ALA A 104 -8.67 -4.11 -7.79
CA ALA A 104 -9.08 -3.88 -6.40
C ALA A 104 -9.49 -2.43 -6.15
N PHE A 105 -8.75 -1.47 -6.73
CA PHE A 105 -9.08 -0.04 -6.59
C PHE A 105 -10.22 0.39 -7.51
N GLY A 106 -10.56 -0.41 -8.51
CA GLY A 106 -11.69 -0.16 -9.40
C GLY A 106 -13.02 -0.72 -8.90
N LEU A 107 -13.02 -1.65 -7.96
CA LEU A 107 -14.26 -2.17 -7.36
C LEU A 107 -14.86 -1.12 -6.44
N SER A 108 -16.22 -1.02 -6.47
CA SER A 108 -16.91 0.10 -5.84
C SER A 108 -17.27 -0.11 -4.38
N ARG A 109 -17.51 -1.36 -3.97
CA ARG A 109 -18.03 -1.63 -2.63
C ARG A 109 -17.56 -2.97 -2.09
N GLU A 110 -17.55 -3.08 -0.77
CA GLU A 110 -17.20 -4.33 -0.10
C GLU A 110 -18.15 -5.45 -0.52
N GLY A 111 -17.56 -6.62 -0.74
CA GLY A 111 -18.29 -7.79 -1.19
C GLY A 111 -18.35 -7.95 -2.71
N GLU A 112 -18.02 -6.91 -3.45
CA GLU A 112 -18.00 -6.97 -4.93
C GLU A 112 -16.89 -7.88 -5.42
N VAL A 113 -17.20 -8.73 -6.39
CA VAL A 113 -16.26 -9.68 -7.00
C VAL A 113 -16.01 -9.27 -8.44
N SER A 114 -14.73 -9.29 -8.85
CA SER A 114 -14.35 -8.94 -10.21
C SER A 114 -14.66 -10.05 -11.20
N GLU A 115 -14.60 -9.71 -12.48
CA GLU A 115 -14.47 -10.70 -13.54
C GLU A 115 -13.05 -11.31 -13.48
N VAL A 116 -12.82 -12.38 -14.25
CA VAL A 116 -11.48 -12.95 -14.36
C VAL A 116 -10.56 -11.94 -15.03
N ILE A 117 -9.42 -11.65 -14.38
CA ILE A 117 -8.39 -10.79 -14.94
C ILE A 117 -7.11 -11.57 -15.14
N GLN A 118 -6.24 -11.09 -16.02
CA GLN A 118 -4.98 -11.73 -16.33
C GLN A 118 -3.80 -10.89 -15.86
N SER A 119 -2.80 -11.55 -15.29
CA SER A 119 -1.50 -10.96 -14.97
C SER A 119 -0.41 -11.87 -15.55
N ASP A 120 0.85 -11.50 -15.34
CA ASP A 120 1.98 -12.32 -15.76
C ASP A 120 2.04 -13.66 -15.00
N PHE A 121 1.34 -13.79 -13.88
CA PHE A 121 1.30 -15.01 -13.06
C PHE A 121 0.16 -15.95 -13.42
N GLY A 122 -0.85 -15.47 -14.11
CA GLY A 122 -2.02 -16.25 -14.47
C GLY A 122 -3.32 -15.45 -14.39
N PHE A 123 -4.37 -16.13 -13.96
CA PHE A 123 -5.72 -15.55 -13.89
C PHE A 123 -6.14 -15.36 -12.45
N HIS A 124 -6.72 -14.20 -12.16
CA HIS A 124 -7.15 -13.83 -10.81
C HIS A 124 -8.64 -13.52 -10.80
N ILE A 125 -9.26 -13.88 -9.68
CA ILE A 125 -10.59 -13.40 -9.32
C ILE A 125 -10.42 -12.65 -8.01
N ILE A 126 -10.89 -11.41 -7.95
CA ILE A 126 -10.64 -10.50 -6.83
C ILE A 126 -11.96 -10.13 -6.18
N LYS A 127 -11.99 -10.21 -4.85
CA LYS A 127 -13.12 -9.76 -4.03
C LYS A 127 -12.64 -8.60 -3.17
N LEU A 128 -13.34 -7.47 -3.23
CA LEU A 128 -13.08 -6.35 -2.36
C LEU A 128 -13.65 -6.63 -0.97
N THR A 129 -12.81 -6.59 0.07
CA THR A 129 -13.23 -6.91 1.43
C THR A 129 -13.11 -5.73 2.40
N GLY A 130 -12.43 -4.66 2.03
CA GLY A 130 -12.32 -3.48 2.86
C GLY A 130 -11.83 -2.28 2.10
N VAL A 131 -12.19 -1.11 2.57
CA VAL A 131 -11.78 0.18 2.02
C VAL A 131 -11.38 1.09 3.17
N LYS A 132 -10.15 1.61 3.12
CA LYS A 132 -9.70 2.69 4.01
C LYS A 132 -9.52 3.92 3.13
N ALA A 133 -10.36 4.92 3.32
CA ALA A 133 -10.26 6.16 2.56
C ALA A 133 -8.97 6.89 2.90
N GLU A 134 -8.49 7.69 1.95
CA GLU A 134 -7.39 8.61 2.19
C GLU A 134 -7.77 9.59 3.29
N VAL A 135 -6.87 9.81 4.25
CA VAL A 135 -7.09 10.69 5.40
C VAL A 135 -5.88 11.58 5.61
N LEU A 136 -6.12 12.88 5.80
CA LEU A 136 -5.07 13.79 6.27
C LEU A 136 -5.01 13.66 7.79
N ARG A 137 -3.86 13.28 8.34
CA ARG A 137 -3.67 13.18 9.79
C ARG A 137 -3.87 14.56 10.41
N PRO A 138 -4.73 14.71 11.45
CA PRO A 138 -5.00 16.02 12.03
C PRO A 138 -3.75 16.65 12.63
N PHE A 139 -3.66 17.97 12.56
CA PHE A 139 -2.53 18.72 13.11
C PHE A 139 -2.22 18.35 14.57
N GLY A 140 -3.25 18.26 15.41
CA GLY A 140 -3.08 17.91 16.83
C GLY A 140 -2.43 16.55 17.06
N GLU A 141 -2.67 15.59 16.14
CA GLU A 141 -2.06 14.27 16.23
C GLU A 141 -0.58 14.29 15.89
N VAL A 142 -0.17 15.11 14.92
CA VAL A 142 1.21 15.10 14.39
C VAL A 142 2.09 16.22 14.93
N ARG A 143 1.51 17.15 15.69
CA ARG A 143 2.22 18.32 16.21
C ARG A 143 3.55 17.98 16.90
N ASN A 144 3.53 17.00 17.80
CA ASN A 144 4.73 16.64 18.55
C ASN A 144 5.79 15.98 17.65
N GLU A 145 5.36 15.20 16.67
CA GLU A 145 6.27 14.61 15.67
C GLU A 145 6.98 15.69 14.86
N ILE A 146 6.23 16.69 14.41
CA ILE A 146 6.77 17.81 13.64
C ILE A 146 7.74 18.61 14.49
N ALA A 147 7.37 18.91 15.73
CA ALA A 147 8.22 19.66 16.65
C ALA A 147 9.56 18.94 16.87
N ALA A 148 9.52 17.63 17.10
CA ALA A 148 10.73 16.82 17.29
C ALA A 148 11.61 16.80 16.04
N GLU A 149 10.99 16.68 14.88
CA GLU A 149 11.71 16.68 13.60
C GLU A 149 12.38 18.03 13.32
N LEU A 150 11.67 19.14 13.56
CA LEU A 150 12.22 20.47 13.38
C LEU A 150 13.39 20.74 14.33
N LYS A 151 13.28 20.26 15.57
CA LYS A 151 14.38 20.37 16.54
C LYS A 151 15.62 19.60 16.08
N ARG A 152 15.44 18.39 15.57
CA ARG A 152 16.55 17.59 15.03
C ARG A 152 17.19 18.29 13.83
N SER A 153 16.38 18.79 12.93
CA SER A 153 16.84 19.50 11.73
C SER A 153 17.62 20.76 12.10
N GLU A 154 17.11 21.54 13.04
CA GLU A 154 17.79 22.75 13.52
C GLU A 154 19.12 22.44 14.23
N ALA A 155 19.14 21.40 15.07
CA ALA A 155 20.36 20.97 15.74
C ALA A 155 21.40 20.49 14.73
N ALA A 156 20.99 19.75 13.72
CA ALA A 156 21.90 19.29 12.66
C ALA A 156 22.48 20.46 11.86
N ARG A 157 21.66 21.46 11.55
CA ARG A 157 22.09 22.66 10.86
C ARG A 157 23.13 23.43 11.68
N LYS A 158 22.88 23.64 12.96
CA LYS A 158 23.82 24.34 13.85
C LYS A 158 25.13 23.58 14.00
N PHE A 159 25.06 22.25 14.08
CA PHE A 159 26.27 21.43 14.14
C PHE A 159 27.12 21.60 12.87
N ALA A 160 26.47 21.58 11.72
CA ALA A 160 27.16 21.76 10.43
C ALA A 160 27.81 23.15 10.34
N GLU A 161 27.14 24.20 10.79
CA GLU A 161 27.71 25.55 10.83
C GLU A 161 28.94 25.62 11.71
N LEU A 162 28.92 24.98 12.88
CA LEU A 162 30.06 24.94 13.78
C LEU A 162 31.25 24.18 13.18
N VAL A 163 31.01 23.08 12.49
CA VAL A 163 32.06 22.32 11.81
C VAL A 163 32.68 23.13 10.69
N ASP A 164 31.88 23.80 9.87
CA ASP A 164 32.37 24.66 8.78
C ASP A 164 33.17 25.82 9.33
N GLY A 165 32.70 26.48 10.39
CA GLY A 165 33.40 27.56 11.04
C GLY A 165 34.77 27.12 11.60
N PHE A 166 34.80 25.96 12.22
CA PHE A 166 36.05 25.39 12.74
C PHE A 166 37.04 25.07 11.63
N THR A 167 36.55 24.45 10.55
CA THR A 167 37.38 24.11 9.39
C THR A 167 37.97 25.35 8.73
N ASN A 168 37.15 26.38 8.52
CA ASN A 168 37.59 27.62 7.93
C ASN A 168 38.65 28.30 8.80
N THR A 169 38.48 28.35 10.11
CA THR A 169 39.44 28.95 11.03
C THR A 169 40.79 28.22 10.98
N VAL A 170 40.78 26.89 10.89
CA VAL A 170 42.02 26.10 10.80
C VAL A 170 42.76 26.38 9.48
N TYR A 171 42.05 26.52 8.37
CA TYR A 171 42.69 26.78 7.07
C TYR A 171 43.20 28.21 6.91
N GLU A 172 42.64 29.16 7.62
CA GLU A 172 43.09 30.56 7.57
C GLU A 172 44.36 30.82 8.37
N GLN A 173 44.79 29.91 9.22
CA GLN A 173 46.04 30.01 9.96
C GLN A 173 47.21 29.41 9.16
#